data_689f611c8fe625c88f043917a3ba08c9
#
_entry.id   689f611c8fe625c88f043917a3ba08c9
#
_cell.length_a   1.000
_cell.length_b   1.000
_cell.length_c   1.000
_cell.angle_alpha   90.00
_cell.angle_beta   90.00
_cell.angle_gamma   90.00
#
_symmetry.space_group_name_H-M   'P 1'
#
loop_
_entity.id
_entity.type
_entity.pdbx_description
1 polymer ?
#
loop_
_entity_poly.entity_id
_entity_poly.type
_entity_poly.pdbx_seq_one_letter_code
_entity_poly.pdbx_strand_id
1 'polypeptide(L)' 'MKKKKYELPKPYAAETKDARFAGTFEVLIPVEGRNKPLRAPRQFDSLQAAEAWLHSPDGKDAIAELIEDEAKERAK' A
#
# COMPACT_ATOMS: atom_id res chain seq x y z
N MET A 1 29.92 -8.24 1.80
CA MET A 1 29.41 -8.09 1.71
C MET A 1 28.60 -8.21 1.70
N LYS A 2 28.16 -8.28 1.94
CA LYS A 2 27.38 -8.47 1.90
C LYS A 2 26.66 -7.97 1.31
N LYS A 3 26.67 -8.21 0.92
CA LYS A 3 25.90 -7.70 0.23
C LYS A 3 24.65 -7.50 0.68
N LYS A 4 24.31 -6.58 0.68
CA LYS A 4 23.10 -6.31 1.17
C LYS A 4 22.04 -6.70 0.23
N LYS A 5 21.19 -7.46 0.71
CA LYS A 5 20.13 -7.87 -0.10
C LYS A 5 19.17 -6.75 -0.27
N TYR A 6 18.86 -6.47 -1.46
CA TYR A 6 17.96 -5.39 -1.76
C TYR A 6 16.53 -5.88 -1.78
N GLU A 7 15.72 -5.40 -0.88
CA GLU A 7 14.33 -5.83 -0.80
C GLU A 7 13.40 -4.75 -1.27
N LEU A 8 12.40 -5.13 -2.05
CA LEU A 8 11.40 -4.17 -2.47
C LEU A 8 10.48 -3.84 -1.30
N PRO A 9 10.04 -2.60 -1.20
CA PRO A 9 9.08 -2.23 -0.16
C PRO A 9 7.81 -3.05 -0.30
N LYS A 10 7.17 -3.31 0.82
CA LYS A 10 5.96 -4.12 0.84
C LYS A 10 4.80 -3.32 1.38
N PRO A 11 3.58 -3.61 0.91
CA PRO A 11 2.41 -2.93 1.45
C PRO A 11 2.25 -3.20 2.93
N TYR A 12 1.67 -2.23 3.62
CA TYR A 12 1.45 -2.37 5.04
C TYR A 12 0.19 -1.62 5.44
N ALA A 13 -0.41 -2.02 6.55
CA ALA A 13 -1.59 -1.37 7.08
C ALA A 13 -1.18 -0.34 8.11
N ALA A 14 -1.90 0.76 8.14
CA ALA A 14 -1.61 1.83 9.07
C ALA A 14 -2.87 2.62 9.37
N GLU A 15 -2.84 3.36 10.46
CA GLU A 15 -3.97 4.21 10.81
C GLU A 15 -4.11 5.33 9.80
N THR A 16 -5.35 5.59 9.38
CA THR A 16 -5.61 6.65 8.42
C THR A 16 -5.34 8.00 9.08
N LYS A 17 -4.58 8.83 8.42
CA LYS A 17 -4.20 10.13 8.99
C LYS A 17 -5.16 11.25 8.64
N ASP A 18 -6.05 11.00 7.69
CA ASP A 18 -7.02 12.02 7.31
C ASP A 18 -8.06 12.17 8.42
N ALA A 19 -8.23 13.39 8.91
CA ALA A 19 -9.15 13.62 10.01
C ALA A 19 -10.58 13.22 9.67
N ARG A 20 -10.93 13.27 8.38
CA ARG A 20 -12.27 12.88 7.98
C ARG A 20 -12.53 11.39 8.16
N PHE A 21 -11.47 10.62 8.23
CA PHE A 21 -11.59 9.17 8.38
C PHE A 21 -10.91 8.69 9.65
N ALA A 22 -10.90 9.55 10.66
CA ALA A 22 -10.27 9.19 11.94
C ALA A 22 -10.90 7.92 12.48
N GLY A 23 -10.09 7.06 13.04
CA GLY A 23 -10.58 5.80 13.58
C GLY A 23 -10.61 4.67 12.58
N THR A 24 -10.19 4.93 11.35
CA THR A 24 -10.12 3.86 10.35
C THR A 24 -8.67 3.55 10.02
N PHE A 25 -8.48 2.52 9.23
CA PHE A 25 -7.14 2.08 8.84
C PHE A 25 -7.08 1.94 7.32
N GLU A 26 -5.90 2.08 6.77
CA GLU A 26 -5.72 2.03 5.34
C GLU A 26 -4.51 1.18 5.00
N VAL A 27 -4.40 0.80 3.74
CA VAL A 27 -3.26 0.06 3.26
C VAL A 27 -2.42 0.99 2.41
N LEU A 28 -1.13 1.07 2.74
CA LEU A 28 -0.19 1.92 2.03
C LEU A 28 0.79 1.04 1.27
N ILE A 29 1.12 1.48 0.06
CA ILE A 29 1.98 0.70 -0.82
C ILE A 29 3.18 1.57 -1.20
N PRO A 30 4.33 1.36 -0.55
CA PRO A 30 5.52 2.13 -0.91
C PRO A 30 5.94 1.79 -2.34
N VAL A 31 6.33 2.80 -3.07
CA VAL A 31 6.77 2.63 -4.44
C VAL A 31 8.12 3.29 -4.60
N GLU A 32 9.03 2.55 -5.17
CA GLU A 32 10.38 3.07 -5.36
C GLU A 32 10.33 4.33 -6.22
N GLY A 33 11.04 5.35 -5.80
CA GLY A 33 11.06 6.60 -6.54
C GLY A 33 10.00 7.59 -6.14
N ARG A 34 9.12 7.22 -5.20
CA ARG A 34 8.11 8.14 -4.71
C ARG A 34 8.41 8.53 -3.28
N ASN A 35 8.14 9.78 -2.95
CA ASN A 35 8.29 10.22 -1.58
C ASN A 35 7.18 9.69 -0.69
N LYS A 36 6.00 9.53 -1.24
CA LYS A 36 4.86 9.08 -0.46
C LYS A 36 4.34 7.79 -1.03
N PRO A 37 3.87 6.89 -0.17
CA PRO A 37 3.33 5.63 -0.67
C PRO A 37 2.00 5.83 -1.37
N LEU A 38 1.65 4.88 -2.23
CA LEU A 38 0.33 4.83 -2.79
C LEU A 38 -0.65 4.44 -1.70
N ARG A 39 -1.89 4.81 -1.88
CA ARG A 39 -2.91 4.51 -0.89
C ARG A 39 -4.02 3.72 -1.55
N ALA A 40 -4.36 2.58 -0.96
CA ALA A 40 -5.45 1.77 -1.47
C ALA A 40 -6.76 2.56 -1.31
N PRO A 41 -7.68 2.44 -2.27
CA PRO A 41 -8.90 3.23 -2.25
C PRO A 41 -9.97 2.65 -1.33
N ARG A 42 -9.63 2.33 -0.10
CA ARG A 42 -10.63 1.90 0.85
C ARG A 42 -10.07 2.00 2.26
N GLN A 43 -10.98 2.17 3.21
CA GLN A 43 -10.65 2.21 4.62
C GLN A 43 -11.22 0.99 5.30
N PHE A 44 -10.63 0.63 6.44
CA PHE A 44 -11.04 -0.54 7.19
C PHE A 44 -11.33 -0.15 8.63
N ASP A 45 -12.16 -0.92 9.28
CA ASP A 45 -12.55 -0.62 10.66
C ASP A 45 -11.47 -0.96 11.67
N SER A 46 -10.54 -1.81 11.30
CA SER A 46 -9.49 -2.21 12.23
C SER A 46 -8.22 -2.51 11.47
N LEU A 47 -7.11 -2.47 12.19
CA LEU A 47 -5.83 -2.81 11.61
C LEU A 47 -5.85 -4.25 11.11
N GLN A 48 -6.48 -5.12 11.88
CA GLN A 48 -6.56 -6.53 11.51
C GLN A 48 -7.28 -6.72 10.19
N ALA A 49 -8.38 -5.97 9.99
CA ALA A 49 -9.12 -6.08 8.75
C ALA A 49 -8.28 -5.58 7.57
N ALA A 50 -7.55 -4.51 7.77
CA ALA A 50 -6.69 -3.98 6.71
C ALA A 50 -5.60 -4.98 6.35
N GLU A 51 -5.00 -5.59 7.36
CA GLU A 51 -3.95 -6.57 7.11
C GLU A 51 -4.50 -7.81 6.42
N ALA A 52 -5.68 -8.25 6.84
CA ALA A 52 -6.28 -9.40 6.20
C ALA A 52 -6.53 -9.15 4.73
N TRP A 53 -6.98 -7.94 4.40
CA TRP A 53 -7.25 -7.60 3.01
C TRP A 53 -5.98 -7.57 2.18
N LEU A 54 -4.92 -6.98 2.72
CA LEU A 54 -3.71 -6.86 1.91
C LEU A 54 -3.05 -8.21 1.66
N HIS A 55 -3.36 -9.21 2.48
CA HIS A 55 -2.83 -10.55 2.27
C HIS A 55 -3.80 -11.43 1.48
N SER A 56 -5.01 -10.94 1.20
CA SER A 56 -5.98 -11.71 0.47
C SER A 56 -5.72 -11.63 -1.04
N PRO A 57 -6.26 -12.57 -1.81
CA PRO A 57 -6.10 -12.48 -3.27
C PRO A 57 -6.67 -11.18 -3.83
N ASP A 58 -7.83 -10.73 -3.32
CA ASP A 58 -8.42 -9.49 -3.79
C ASP A 58 -7.49 -8.31 -3.50
N GLY A 59 -6.92 -8.28 -2.30
CA GLY A 59 -6.03 -7.20 -1.94
C GLY A 59 -4.78 -7.21 -2.79
N LYS A 60 -4.22 -8.39 -3.02
CA LYS A 60 -3.02 -8.48 -3.82
C LYS A 60 -3.26 -8.04 -5.26
N ASP A 61 -4.42 -8.39 -5.81
CA ASP A 61 -4.76 -7.97 -7.16
C ASP A 61 -4.92 -6.46 -7.24
N ALA A 62 -5.60 -5.88 -6.26
CA ALA A 62 -5.81 -4.44 -6.25
C ALA A 62 -4.48 -3.70 -6.12
N ILE A 63 -3.61 -4.20 -5.26
CA ILE A 63 -2.30 -3.58 -5.06
C ILE A 63 -1.48 -3.66 -6.34
N ALA A 64 -1.52 -4.81 -7.00
CA ALA A 64 -0.77 -4.97 -8.24
C ALA A 64 -1.27 -3.98 -9.30
N GLU A 65 -2.57 -3.76 -9.36
CA GLU A 65 -3.12 -2.81 -10.31
C GLU A 65 -2.68 -1.38 -9.99
N LEU A 66 -2.64 -1.04 -8.72
CA LEU A 66 -2.21 0.29 -8.34
C LEU A 66 -0.76 0.53 -8.74
N ILE A 67 0.08 -0.45 -8.51
CA ILE A 67 1.48 -0.33 -8.88
C ILE A 67 1.63 -0.23 -10.38
N GLU A 68 0.85 -1.01 -11.11
CA GLU A 68 0.90 -0.99 -12.56
C GLU A 68 0.46 0.36 -13.10
N ASP A 69 -0.61 0.92 -12.55
CA ASP A 69 -1.09 2.22 -12.97
C ASP A 69 -0.06 3.30 -12.70
N GLU A 70 0.60 3.22 -11.57
CA GLU A 70 1.64 4.18 -11.24
C GLU A 70 2.78 4.10 -12.24
N ALA A 71 3.18 2.90 -12.61
CA ALA A 71 4.26 2.72 -13.56
C ALA A 71 3.88 3.29 -14.92
N LYS A 72 2.64 3.09 -15.34
CA LYS A 72 2.19 3.63 -16.61
C LYS A 72 2.22 5.14 -16.63
N GLU A 73 1.80 5.75 -15.54
CA GLU A 73 1.80 7.19 -15.48
C GLU A 73 3.19 7.76 -15.51
N ARG A 74 4.11 7.09 -14.87
CA ARG A 74 5.47 7.57 -14.83
C ARG A 74 6.18 7.36 -16.17
N ALA A 75 5.70 6.45 -16.96
CA ALA A 75 6.31 6.15 -18.24
C ALA A 75 5.95 7.18 -19.31
N LYS A 76 4.99 8.02 -19.06
CA LYS A 76 4.58 9.00 -20.06
C LYS A 76 5.57 10.14 -20.26
#